data_91edc33d1ad0284c5fa1f0126be2274c
#
_entry.id   91edc33d1ad0284c5fa1f0126be2274c
#
_cell.length_a   1.000
_cell.length_b   1.000
_cell.length_c   1.000
_cell.angle_alpha   90.00
_cell.angle_beta   90.00
_cell.angle_gamma   90.00
#
_symmetry.space_group_name_H-M   'P 1'
#
loop_
_entity.id
_entity.type
_entity.pdbx_description
1 polymer ?
#
loop_
_entity_poly.entity_id
_entity_poly.type
_entity_poly.pdbx_seq_one_letter_code
_entity_poly.pdbx_strand_id
1 'polypeptide(L)'
;MEYNHDHITPYGTEGEKSEQVEQMFDNIAPAYDKLNYTLSLGIDHYWRRKAINSLKAYKPQQMLDVATGTGDFAILACKRLHPQSLLGIDISDGMMEVGKRKVKAAGLDKQIVFAHEDCTNLSFKSDTYDAVTVAFGIRNFANLDKGLEEMCRVLKPGGHLVILELSNPQHFPMKQLYNLYAKTVIPLIGKLVSKDGQAYNYLPQSIEACPQGAMMQEVISRAGFKEVSFEPLTFGICTMYLATK
;
A
#
# COMPACT_ATOMS: atom_id res chain seq x y z
N MET A 1 -2.90 16.72 -10.89
CA MET A 1 -3.71 16.22 -12.05
C MET A 1 -4.81 15.37 -11.43
N GLU A 2 -6.00 15.33 -11.99
CA GLU A 2 -7.10 14.55 -11.41
C GLU A 2 -7.14 13.17 -12.07
N TYR A 3 -7.22 12.11 -11.28
CA TYR A 3 -7.24 10.73 -11.76
C TYR A 3 -8.62 10.11 -11.51
N ASN A 4 -8.98 9.10 -12.29
CA ASN A 4 -10.25 8.40 -12.12
C ASN A 4 -10.43 7.84 -10.71
N HIS A 5 -9.35 7.41 -10.05
CA HIS A 5 -9.43 6.84 -8.71
C HIS A 5 -9.74 7.89 -7.62
N ASP A 6 -9.49 9.18 -7.87
CA ASP A 6 -9.82 10.24 -6.91
C ASP A 6 -11.34 10.28 -6.63
N HIS A 7 -12.15 9.89 -7.63
CA HIS A 7 -13.62 9.86 -7.54
C HIS A 7 -14.20 8.52 -7.08
N ILE A 8 -13.37 7.48 -6.94
CA ILE A 8 -13.84 6.18 -6.47
C ILE A 8 -13.81 6.17 -4.95
N THR A 9 -14.98 6.00 -4.33
CA THR A 9 -15.17 5.99 -2.89
C THR A 9 -15.84 4.70 -2.43
N PRO A 10 -15.59 4.22 -1.19
CA PRO A 10 -16.16 2.97 -0.68
C PRO A 10 -17.68 2.99 -0.54
N TYR A 11 -18.27 4.12 -0.12
CA TYR A 11 -19.66 4.21 0.31
C TYR A 11 -20.51 5.20 -0.48
N GLY A 12 -20.02 5.71 -1.62
CA GLY A 12 -20.76 6.62 -2.49
C GLY A 12 -20.21 8.03 -2.49
N THR A 13 -21.02 9.01 -2.90
CA THR A 13 -20.57 10.38 -3.17
C THR A 13 -20.65 11.34 -1.98
N GLU A 14 -21.20 10.93 -0.86
CA GLU A 14 -21.31 11.77 0.35
C GLU A 14 -20.09 11.64 1.25
N GLY A 15 -19.47 12.77 1.62
CA GLY A 15 -18.29 12.85 2.48
C GLY A 15 -16.95 12.73 1.76
N GLU A 16 -15.89 13.02 2.50
CA GLU A 16 -14.52 12.97 2.00
C GLU A 16 -14.06 11.54 1.76
N LYS A 17 -13.28 11.32 0.70
CA LYS A 17 -12.75 9.98 0.37
C LYS A 17 -11.92 9.41 1.51
N SER A 18 -11.09 10.22 2.15
CA SER A 18 -10.24 9.80 3.29
C SER A 18 -11.06 9.24 4.45
N GLU A 19 -12.15 9.92 4.84
CA GLU A 19 -13.04 9.49 5.92
C GLU A 19 -13.74 8.16 5.59
N GLN A 20 -14.21 8.00 4.35
CA GLN A 20 -14.84 6.77 3.91
C GLN A 20 -13.85 5.60 3.85
N VAL A 21 -12.61 5.85 3.43
CA VAL A 21 -11.53 4.85 3.39
C VAL A 21 -11.15 4.44 4.81
N GLU A 22 -10.98 5.39 5.73
CA GLU A 22 -10.73 5.14 7.15
C GLU A 22 -11.82 4.24 7.74
N GLN A 23 -13.09 4.64 7.62
CA GLN A 23 -14.23 3.87 8.12
C GLN A 23 -14.27 2.45 7.54
N MET A 24 -14.02 2.31 6.23
CA MET A 24 -13.99 0.99 5.58
C MET A 24 -12.89 0.10 6.18
N PHE A 25 -11.67 0.63 6.34
CA PHE A 25 -10.57 -0.16 6.89
C PHE A 25 -10.76 -0.47 8.37
N ASP A 26 -11.31 0.43 9.16
CA ASP A 26 -11.69 0.14 10.55
C ASP A 26 -12.70 -1.00 10.65
N ASN A 27 -13.72 -1.01 9.79
CA ASN A 27 -14.73 -2.06 9.75
C ASN A 27 -14.17 -3.43 9.42
N ILE A 28 -13.21 -3.52 8.49
CA ILE A 28 -12.64 -4.80 8.02
C ILE A 28 -11.38 -5.22 8.77
N ALA A 29 -10.79 -4.36 9.62
CA ALA A 29 -9.51 -4.59 10.29
C ALA A 29 -9.39 -5.98 10.96
N PRO A 30 -10.42 -6.49 11.70
CA PRO A 30 -10.31 -7.81 12.34
C PRO A 30 -10.17 -9.00 11.38
N ALA A 31 -10.63 -8.84 10.14
CA ALA A 31 -10.63 -9.90 9.12
C ALA A 31 -9.60 -9.67 7.99
N TYR A 32 -8.96 -8.50 7.97
CA TYR A 32 -8.15 -8.01 6.85
C TYR A 32 -7.03 -8.96 6.42
N ASP A 33 -6.21 -9.41 7.36
CA ASP A 33 -5.07 -10.30 7.04
C ASP A 33 -5.54 -11.63 6.46
N LYS A 34 -6.60 -12.22 7.05
CA LYS A 34 -7.18 -13.47 6.54
C LYS A 34 -7.75 -13.30 5.15
N LEU A 35 -8.36 -12.16 4.87
CA LEU A 35 -8.90 -11.81 3.56
C LEU A 35 -7.82 -11.67 2.50
N ASN A 36 -6.79 -10.88 2.78
CA ASN A 36 -5.67 -10.71 1.86
C ASN A 36 -4.98 -12.03 1.56
N TYR A 37 -4.73 -12.85 2.58
CA TYR A 37 -4.17 -14.19 2.40
C TYR A 37 -5.06 -15.08 1.51
N THR A 38 -6.38 -15.07 1.76
CA THR A 38 -7.33 -15.91 1.01
C THR A 38 -7.44 -15.41 -0.44
N LEU A 39 -7.57 -14.10 -0.65
CA LEU A 39 -7.70 -13.50 -1.97
C LEU A 39 -6.42 -13.60 -2.79
N SER A 40 -5.25 -13.54 -2.15
CA SER A 40 -3.96 -13.69 -2.85
C SER A 40 -3.50 -15.15 -2.95
N LEU A 41 -4.19 -16.10 -2.31
CA LEU A 41 -3.72 -17.48 -2.12
C LEU A 41 -2.30 -17.53 -1.51
N GLY A 42 -1.95 -16.53 -0.68
CA GLY A 42 -0.66 -16.38 -0.02
C GLY A 42 0.47 -15.87 -0.91
N ILE A 43 0.21 -15.54 -2.18
CA ILE A 43 1.23 -15.00 -3.10
C ILE A 43 1.69 -13.58 -2.68
N ASP A 44 0.87 -12.83 -1.95
CA ASP A 44 1.21 -11.52 -1.40
C ASP A 44 2.50 -11.56 -0.55
N HIS A 45 2.76 -12.64 0.17
CA HIS A 45 4.02 -12.84 0.90
C HIS A 45 5.25 -12.86 0.00
N TYR A 46 5.14 -13.42 -1.22
CA TYR A 46 6.22 -13.37 -2.20
C TYR A 46 6.42 -11.95 -2.71
N TRP A 47 5.34 -11.23 -3.05
CA TRP A 47 5.41 -9.86 -3.54
C TRP A 47 6.06 -8.93 -2.50
N ARG A 48 5.56 -8.95 -1.25
CA ARG A 48 6.12 -8.17 -0.14
C ARG A 48 7.60 -8.47 0.07
N ARG A 49 7.98 -9.74 0.02
CA ARG A 49 9.37 -10.17 0.20
C ARG A 49 10.28 -9.66 -0.90
N LYS A 50 9.80 -9.67 -2.14
CA LYS A 50 10.54 -9.15 -3.29
C LYS A 50 10.71 -7.64 -3.17
N ALA A 51 9.67 -6.91 -2.82
CA ALA A 51 9.68 -5.47 -2.64
C ALA A 51 10.67 -5.04 -1.52
N ILE A 52 10.63 -5.69 -0.36
CA ILE A 52 11.58 -5.38 0.71
C ILE A 52 13.02 -5.75 0.32
N ASN A 53 13.22 -6.85 -0.39
CA ASN A 53 14.56 -7.25 -0.82
C ASN A 53 15.21 -6.26 -1.79
N SER A 54 14.44 -5.48 -2.57
CA SER A 54 14.99 -4.44 -3.44
C SER A 54 15.74 -3.36 -2.68
N LEU A 55 15.41 -3.16 -1.39
CA LEU A 55 16.07 -2.19 -0.52
C LEU A 55 17.33 -2.72 0.17
N LYS A 56 17.66 -4.02 0.07
CA LYS A 56 18.77 -4.62 0.82
C LYS A 56 20.13 -3.98 0.55
N ALA A 57 20.40 -3.60 -0.69
CA ALA A 57 21.68 -2.99 -1.08
C ALA A 57 21.89 -1.61 -0.43
N TYR A 58 20.79 -0.91 -0.13
CA TYR A 58 20.80 0.46 0.39
C TYR A 58 20.90 0.55 1.91
N LYS A 59 20.65 -0.55 2.64
CA LYS A 59 20.77 -0.65 4.11
C LYS A 59 20.10 0.49 4.87
N PRO A 60 18.80 0.79 4.62
CA PRO A 60 18.12 1.92 5.24
C PRO A 60 18.08 1.76 6.75
N GLN A 61 18.35 2.86 7.50
CA GLN A 61 18.37 2.87 8.96
C GLN A 61 17.10 3.50 9.55
N GLN A 62 16.54 4.52 8.90
CA GLN A 62 15.30 5.17 9.30
C GLN A 62 14.27 4.97 8.20
N MET A 63 13.21 4.24 8.48
CA MET A 63 12.20 3.88 7.49
C MET A 63 10.82 4.45 7.86
N LEU A 64 10.05 4.80 6.84
CA LEU A 64 8.64 5.14 6.94
C LEU A 64 7.83 4.13 6.13
N ASP A 65 6.81 3.51 6.74
CA ASP A 65 5.85 2.64 6.05
C ASP A 65 4.50 3.35 6.00
N VAL A 66 4.10 3.79 4.82
CA VAL A 66 2.90 4.58 4.57
C VAL A 66 1.71 3.66 4.28
N ALA A 67 0.55 3.97 4.84
CA ALA A 67 -0.61 3.09 4.84
C ALA A 67 -0.24 1.69 5.35
N THR A 68 0.40 1.68 6.51
CA THR A 68 1.02 0.47 7.10
C THR A 68 0.00 -0.60 7.48
N GLY A 69 -1.26 -0.23 7.70
CA GLY A 69 -2.36 -1.12 8.03
C GLY A 69 -2.07 -1.96 9.27
N THR A 70 -2.16 -3.27 9.12
CA THR A 70 -1.85 -4.24 10.19
C THR A 70 -0.35 -4.50 10.39
N GLY A 71 0.52 -3.71 9.75
CA GLY A 71 1.96 -3.72 9.97
C GLY A 71 2.73 -4.89 9.33
N ASP A 72 2.13 -5.68 8.46
CA ASP A 72 2.80 -6.84 7.83
C ASP A 72 4.06 -6.45 7.05
N PHE A 73 3.98 -5.33 6.32
CA PHE A 73 5.10 -4.86 5.52
C PHE A 73 6.21 -4.29 6.40
N ALA A 74 5.84 -3.51 7.43
CA ALA A 74 6.75 -2.99 8.44
C ALA A 74 7.48 -4.11 9.19
N ILE A 75 6.77 -5.14 9.67
CA ILE A 75 7.34 -6.32 10.34
C ILE A 75 8.32 -7.04 9.41
N LEU A 76 7.95 -7.23 8.16
CA LEU A 76 8.81 -7.89 7.17
C LEU A 76 10.07 -7.07 6.89
N ALA A 77 9.94 -5.73 6.77
CA ALA A 77 11.05 -4.82 6.59
C ALA A 77 12.05 -4.92 7.75
N CYS A 78 11.59 -4.82 8.99
CA CYS A 78 12.45 -4.95 10.16
C CYS A 78 13.17 -6.29 10.21
N LYS A 79 12.47 -7.41 9.94
CA LYS A 79 13.08 -8.75 9.94
C LYS A 79 14.12 -8.98 8.84
N ARG A 80 14.07 -8.22 7.74
CA ARG A 80 14.93 -8.45 6.58
C ARG A 80 16.02 -7.42 6.38
N LEU A 81 15.75 -6.18 6.75
CA LEU A 81 16.65 -5.04 6.53
C LEU A 81 17.34 -4.61 7.81
N HIS A 82 16.76 -4.94 8.98
CA HIS A 82 17.24 -4.58 10.31
C HIS A 82 17.50 -3.06 10.46
N PRO A 83 16.53 -2.19 10.12
CA PRO A 83 16.69 -0.75 10.32
C PRO A 83 16.81 -0.42 11.81
N GLN A 84 17.37 0.75 12.12
CA GLN A 84 17.42 1.25 13.49
C GLN A 84 16.01 1.58 14.01
N SER A 85 15.18 2.16 13.14
CA SER A 85 13.78 2.52 13.45
C SER A 85 12.90 2.44 12.21
N LEU A 86 11.65 2.08 12.42
CA LEU A 86 10.61 2.12 11.41
C LEU A 86 9.34 2.74 12.02
N LEU A 87 8.84 3.79 11.37
CA LEU A 87 7.55 4.39 11.70
C LEU A 87 6.52 3.89 10.68
N GLY A 88 5.45 3.26 11.15
CA GLY A 88 4.28 2.93 10.35
C GLY A 88 3.21 4.01 10.54
N ILE A 89 2.66 4.53 9.45
CA ILE A 89 1.57 5.51 9.50
C ILE A 89 0.34 4.99 8.77
N ASP A 90 -0.81 5.29 9.33
CA ASP A 90 -2.11 4.97 8.72
C ASP A 90 -3.17 5.97 9.21
N ILE A 91 -4.27 6.10 8.47
CA ILE A 91 -5.46 6.84 8.89
C ILE A 91 -6.44 5.97 9.69
N SER A 92 -6.32 4.64 9.61
CA SER A 92 -7.18 3.68 10.31
C SER A 92 -6.57 3.27 11.63
N ASP A 93 -7.15 3.74 12.73
CA ASP A 93 -6.76 3.33 14.08
C ASP A 93 -7.04 1.85 14.33
N GLY A 94 -8.15 1.32 13.79
CA GLY A 94 -8.51 -0.08 13.90
C GLY A 94 -7.46 -1.02 13.28
N MET A 95 -6.91 -0.66 12.13
CA MET A 95 -5.82 -1.39 11.49
C MET A 95 -4.54 -1.33 12.32
N MET A 96 -4.16 -0.15 12.79
CA MET A 96 -2.95 0.03 13.60
C MET A 96 -3.04 -0.70 14.94
N GLU A 97 -4.21 -0.81 15.56
CA GLU A 97 -4.38 -1.59 16.80
C GLU A 97 -4.13 -3.11 16.57
N VAL A 98 -4.52 -3.64 15.41
CA VAL A 98 -4.13 -4.99 15.01
C VAL A 98 -2.60 -5.06 14.82
N GLY A 99 -2.03 -4.07 14.14
CA GLY A 99 -0.60 -3.95 13.89
C GLY A 99 0.23 -3.91 15.18
N LYS A 100 -0.13 -3.08 16.14
CA LYS A 100 0.54 -2.98 17.45
C LYS A 100 0.60 -4.33 18.16
N ARG A 101 -0.49 -5.11 18.14
CA ARG A 101 -0.52 -6.47 18.71
C ARG A 101 0.44 -7.42 17.98
N LYS A 102 0.48 -7.38 16.65
CA LYS A 102 1.37 -8.20 15.82
C LYS A 102 2.84 -7.84 16.04
N VAL A 103 3.17 -6.55 16.09
CA VAL A 103 4.53 -6.04 16.35
C VAL A 103 5.00 -6.49 17.73
N LYS A 104 4.17 -6.38 18.76
CA LYS A 104 4.48 -6.87 20.11
C LYS A 104 4.70 -8.39 20.13
N ALA A 105 3.83 -9.16 19.47
CA ALA A 105 3.97 -10.61 19.35
C ALA A 105 5.24 -11.03 18.60
N ALA A 106 5.73 -10.18 17.68
CA ALA A 106 6.97 -10.39 16.95
C ALA A 106 8.23 -9.91 17.72
N GLY A 107 8.08 -9.27 18.89
CA GLY A 107 9.19 -8.71 19.69
C GLY A 107 9.85 -7.49 19.02
N LEU A 108 9.13 -6.75 18.21
CA LEU A 108 9.62 -5.62 17.42
C LEU A 108 9.10 -4.25 17.91
N ASP A 109 8.45 -4.20 19.06
CA ASP A 109 7.82 -3.00 19.65
C ASP A 109 8.81 -1.88 20.01
N LYS A 110 10.11 -2.19 20.09
CA LYS A 110 11.18 -1.19 20.25
C LYS A 110 11.67 -0.59 18.92
N GLN A 111 11.37 -1.23 17.79
CA GLN A 111 11.84 -0.82 16.46
C GLN A 111 10.73 -0.26 15.60
N ILE A 112 9.49 -0.75 15.76
CA ILE A 112 8.32 -0.32 15.01
C ILE A 112 7.39 0.47 15.91
N VAL A 113 7.11 1.69 15.52
CA VAL A 113 6.12 2.58 16.17
C VAL A 113 5.03 2.91 15.17
N PHE A 114 3.80 3.11 15.62
CA PHE A 114 2.69 3.53 14.77
C PHE A 114 2.24 4.95 15.11
N ALA A 115 1.86 5.73 14.10
CA ALA A 115 1.27 7.05 14.24
C ALA A 115 0.07 7.21 13.29
N HIS A 116 -0.96 7.92 13.76
CA HIS A 116 -2.09 8.32 12.92
C HIS A 116 -1.67 9.55 12.12
N GLU A 117 -1.60 9.43 10.80
CA GLU A 117 -1.15 10.50 9.89
C GLU A 117 -1.82 10.33 8.52
N ASP A 118 -2.19 11.44 7.92
CA ASP A 118 -2.60 11.49 6.52
C ASP A 118 -1.35 11.66 5.63
N CYS A 119 -1.14 10.73 4.72
CA CYS A 119 0.00 10.75 3.79
C CYS A 119 0.02 11.96 2.86
N THR A 120 -1.08 12.70 2.71
CA THR A 120 -1.15 13.92 1.90
C THR A 120 -0.64 15.16 2.64
N ASN A 121 -0.42 15.08 3.94
CA ASN A 121 0.07 16.19 4.77
C ASN A 121 0.87 15.68 5.98
N LEU A 122 2.06 15.14 5.72
CA LEU A 122 2.89 14.53 6.76
C LEU A 122 3.49 15.58 7.72
N SER A 123 3.35 15.34 9.01
CA SER A 123 3.89 16.22 10.07
C SER A 123 5.44 16.18 10.19
N PHE A 124 6.11 15.32 9.42
CA PHE A 124 7.55 15.10 9.51
C PHE A 124 8.36 16.14 8.74
N LYS A 125 9.58 16.36 9.18
CA LYS A 125 10.54 17.24 8.47
C LYS A 125 10.96 16.61 7.15
N SER A 126 11.34 17.47 6.20
CA SER A 126 12.00 17.03 4.97
C SER A 126 13.29 16.26 5.28
N ASP A 127 13.69 15.39 4.37
CA ASP A 127 14.98 14.69 4.40
C ASP A 127 15.22 13.89 5.71
N THR A 128 14.20 13.21 6.18
CA THR A 128 14.22 12.46 7.46
C THR A 128 14.51 10.98 7.25
N TYR A 129 13.90 10.35 6.25
CA TYR A 129 13.93 8.90 6.08
C TYR A 129 14.88 8.45 4.98
N ASP A 130 15.54 7.28 5.18
CA ASP A 130 16.39 6.64 4.18
C ASP A 130 15.57 5.86 3.15
N ALA A 131 14.43 5.32 3.59
CA ALA A 131 13.49 4.63 2.71
C ALA A 131 12.04 4.88 3.13
N VAL A 132 11.16 4.98 2.14
CA VAL A 132 9.70 4.98 2.30
C VAL A 132 9.14 3.76 1.60
N THR A 133 8.23 3.06 2.26
CA THR A 133 7.52 1.90 1.71
C THR A 133 6.02 2.12 1.75
N VAL A 134 5.30 1.59 0.77
CA VAL A 134 3.85 1.51 0.78
C VAL A 134 3.39 0.24 0.06
N ALA A 135 2.52 -0.55 0.69
CA ALA A 135 2.00 -1.77 0.09
C ALA A 135 0.48 -1.81 0.12
N PHE A 136 -0.13 -1.86 -1.08
CA PHE A 136 -1.58 -1.96 -1.30
C PHE A 136 -2.40 -0.78 -0.75
N GLY A 137 -1.73 0.36 -0.55
CA GLY A 137 -2.33 1.57 0.02
C GLY A 137 -2.58 2.69 -0.98
N ILE A 138 -1.70 2.82 -2.00
CA ILE A 138 -1.62 4.01 -2.85
C ILE A 138 -2.91 4.27 -3.65
N ARG A 139 -3.66 3.22 -4.04
CA ARG A 139 -4.95 3.34 -4.73
C ARG A 139 -6.06 3.96 -3.87
N ASN A 140 -5.86 4.00 -2.56
CA ASN A 140 -6.83 4.55 -1.60
C ASN A 140 -6.55 6.01 -1.25
N PHE A 141 -5.43 6.60 -1.69
CA PHE A 141 -5.11 7.98 -1.40
C PHE A 141 -6.19 8.92 -1.96
N ALA A 142 -6.57 9.90 -1.17
CA ALA A 142 -7.52 10.93 -1.59
C ALA A 142 -6.91 11.85 -2.67
N ASN A 143 -5.59 12.05 -2.60
CA ASN A 143 -4.82 12.80 -3.58
C ASN A 143 -3.47 12.11 -3.81
N LEU A 144 -3.35 11.42 -4.94
CA LEU A 144 -2.17 10.62 -5.27
C LEU A 144 -0.91 11.47 -5.47
N ASP A 145 -1.02 12.56 -6.22
CA ASP A 145 0.11 13.46 -6.49
C ASP A 145 0.66 14.01 -5.17
N LYS A 146 -0.23 14.49 -4.29
CA LYS A 146 0.15 15.06 -3.01
C LYS A 146 0.80 14.05 -2.07
N GLY A 147 0.25 12.84 -1.98
CA GLY A 147 0.85 11.77 -1.18
C GLY A 147 2.25 11.40 -1.66
N LEU A 148 2.46 11.31 -2.98
CA LEU A 148 3.78 11.04 -3.55
C LEU A 148 4.76 12.20 -3.34
N GLU A 149 4.32 13.46 -3.47
CA GLU A 149 5.13 14.64 -3.18
C GLU A 149 5.60 14.65 -1.71
N GLU A 150 4.71 14.35 -0.77
CA GLU A 150 5.05 14.27 0.64
C GLU A 150 6.03 13.12 0.95
N MET A 151 5.83 11.95 0.34
CA MET A 151 6.81 10.85 0.44
C MET A 151 8.18 11.25 -0.12
N CYS A 152 8.20 11.97 -1.25
CA CYS A 152 9.45 12.50 -1.80
C CYS A 152 10.08 13.55 -0.87
N ARG A 153 9.27 14.44 -0.29
CA ARG A 153 9.75 15.49 0.62
C ARG A 153 10.45 14.92 1.85
N VAL A 154 9.84 13.92 2.49
CA VAL A 154 10.38 13.33 3.73
C VAL A 154 11.55 12.38 3.52
N LEU A 155 11.77 11.87 2.31
CA LEU A 155 12.95 11.10 1.96
C LEU A 155 14.20 11.99 1.91
N LYS A 156 15.33 11.48 2.39
CA LYS A 156 16.65 12.09 2.22
C LYS A 156 17.06 12.09 0.74
N PRO A 157 17.90 13.03 0.29
CA PRO A 157 18.54 12.92 -1.02
C PRO A 157 19.24 11.55 -1.18
N GLY A 158 18.95 10.85 -2.28
CA GLY A 158 19.40 9.48 -2.51
C GLY A 158 18.62 8.41 -1.74
N GLY A 159 17.58 8.79 -0.99
CA GLY A 159 16.66 7.85 -0.35
C GLY A 159 15.73 7.16 -1.36
N HIS A 160 15.17 6.03 -0.97
CA HIS A 160 14.42 5.17 -1.90
C HIS A 160 12.95 5.01 -1.50
N LEU A 161 12.09 5.05 -2.51
CA LEU A 161 10.67 4.71 -2.42
C LEU A 161 10.44 3.32 -3.01
N VAL A 162 9.71 2.46 -2.29
CA VAL A 162 9.18 1.20 -2.81
C VAL A 162 7.67 1.20 -2.68
N ILE A 163 6.99 1.05 -3.82
CA ILE A 163 5.54 0.87 -3.88
C ILE A 163 5.26 -0.55 -4.34
N LEU A 164 4.33 -1.21 -3.66
CA LEU A 164 3.76 -2.48 -4.06
C LEU A 164 2.24 -2.32 -4.17
N GLU A 165 1.69 -2.47 -5.38
CA GLU A 165 0.26 -2.23 -5.59
C GLU A 165 -0.37 -3.25 -6.52
N LEU A 166 -1.65 -3.57 -6.29
CA LEU A 166 -2.42 -4.43 -7.17
C LEU A 166 -2.61 -3.78 -8.54
N SER A 167 -2.57 -4.60 -9.56
CA SER A 167 -2.71 -4.16 -10.94
C SER A 167 -3.48 -5.18 -11.78
N ASN A 168 -3.86 -4.79 -12.98
CA ASN A 168 -4.62 -5.64 -13.89
C ASN A 168 -3.69 -6.26 -14.93
N PRO A 169 -3.66 -7.59 -15.08
CA PRO A 169 -2.95 -8.24 -16.17
C PRO A 169 -3.39 -7.72 -17.54
N GLN A 170 -2.42 -7.42 -18.41
CA GLN A 170 -2.71 -6.83 -19.72
C GLN A 170 -2.73 -7.87 -20.84
N HIS A 171 -2.12 -9.04 -20.65
CA HIS A 171 -1.93 -10.06 -21.68
C HIS A 171 -2.84 -11.27 -21.53
N PHE A 172 -3.23 -11.84 -22.67
CA PHE A 172 -3.90 -13.14 -22.75
C PHE A 172 -2.95 -14.27 -22.27
N PRO A 173 -3.45 -15.29 -21.55
CA PRO A 173 -4.81 -15.53 -21.06
C PRO A 173 -5.09 -14.90 -19.68
N MET A 174 -4.07 -14.36 -19.01
CA MET A 174 -4.17 -13.89 -17.62
C MET A 174 -5.18 -12.76 -17.44
N LYS A 175 -5.32 -11.87 -18.42
CA LYS A 175 -6.34 -10.80 -18.37
C LYS A 175 -7.75 -11.38 -18.24
N GLN A 176 -8.08 -12.39 -19.00
CA GLN A 176 -9.41 -13.02 -19.00
C GLN A 176 -9.65 -13.81 -17.70
N LEU A 177 -8.65 -14.57 -17.26
CA LEU A 177 -8.72 -15.34 -16.02
C LEU A 177 -8.87 -14.44 -14.81
N TYR A 178 -8.09 -13.37 -14.75
CA TYR A 178 -8.17 -12.39 -13.65
C TYR A 178 -9.51 -11.65 -13.65
N ASN A 179 -10.02 -11.24 -14.81
CA ASN A 179 -11.33 -10.60 -14.92
C ASN A 179 -12.46 -11.53 -14.44
N LEU A 180 -12.40 -12.81 -14.76
CA LEU A 180 -13.36 -13.79 -14.26
C LEU A 180 -13.24 -13.93 -12.76
N TYR A 181 -12.01 -14.05 -12.23
CA TYR A 181 -11.73 -14.12 -10.80
C TYR A 181 -12.26 -12.87 -10.06
N ALA A 182 -11.95 -11.68 -10.55
CA ALA A 182 -12.34 -10.42 -9.94
C ALA A 182 -13.87 -10.22 -9.91
N LYS A 183 -14.59 -10.69 -10.94
CA LYS A 183 -16.04 -10.57 -11.05
C LYS A 183 -16.82 -11.64 -10.29
N THR A 184 -16.21 -12.80 -10.01
CA THR A 184 -16.92 -13.93 -9.39
C THR A 184 -16.41 -14.26 -8.00
N VAL A 185 -15.09 -14.44 -7.83
CA VAL A 185 -14.49 -14.97 -6.60
C VAL A 185 -14.38 -13.87 -5.54
N ILE A 186 -13.91 -12.67 -5.90
CA ILE A 186 -13.76 -11.56 -4.95
C ILE A 186 -15.08 -11.21 -4.26
N PRO A 187 -16.21 -10.98 -4.98
CA PRO A 187 -17.48 -10.69 -4.33
C PRO A 187 -18.03 -11.84 -3.47
N LEU A 188 -17.78 -13.09 -3.89
CA LEU A 188 -18.22 -14.27 -3.14
C LEU A 188 -17.49 -14.41 -1.80
N ILE A 189 -16.15 -14.28 -1.82
CA ILE A 189 -15.33 -14.32 -0.60
C ILE A 189 -15.68 -13.14 0.31
N GLY A 190 -15.88 -11.95 -0.28
CA GLY A 190 -16.30 -10.77 0.46
C GLY A 190 -17.57 -11.01 1.28
N LYS A 191 -18.60 -11.57 0.68
CA LYS A 191 -19.87 -11.90 1.36
C LYS A 191 -19.71 -12.94 2.46
N LEU A 192 -18.76 -13.86 2.35
CA LEU A 192 -18.55 -14.95 3.31
C LEU A 192 -17.70 -14.55 4.53
N VAL A 193 -16.76 -13.61 4.35
CA VAL A 193 -15.73 -13.32 5.36
C VAL A 193 -15.94 -11.98 6.05
N SER A 194 -16.56 -11.01 5.40
CA SER A 194 -16.80 -9.68 5.96
C SER A 194 -18.28 -9.35 5.99
N LYS A 195 -18.66 -8.58 7.02
CA LYS A 195 -19.99 -7.99 7.13
C LYS A 195 -20.17 -6.76 6.24
N ASP A 196 -19.08 -6.24 5.64
CA ASP A 196 -19.06 -5.06 4.77
C ASP A 196 -18.95 -5.47 3.29
N GLY A 197 -20.10 -5.67 2.65
CA GLY A 197 -20.15 -6.02 1.22
C GLY A 197 -19.69 -4.91 0.28
N GLN A 198 -19.65 -3.66 0.72
CA GLN A 198 -19.27 -2.50 -0.12
C GLN A 198 -17.75 -2.43 -0.32
N ALA A 199 -16.96 -2.76 0.69
CA ALA A 199 -15.49 -2.83 0.59
C ALA A 199 -15.02 -3.75 -0.56
N TYR A 200 -15.78 -4.81 -0.88
CA TYR A 200 -15.41 -5.76 -1.94
C TYR A 200 -15.82 -5.29 -3.34
N ASN A 201 -16.82 -4.43 -3.44
CA ASN A 201 -17.15 -3.76 -4.70
C ASN A 201 -16.14 -2.65 -4.98
N TYR A 202 -15.65 -1.98 -3.94
CA TYR A 202 -14.64 -0.94 -4.02
C TYR A 202 -13.28 -1.47 -4.50
N LEU A 203 -12.85 -2.67 -4.04
CA LEU A 203 -11.54 -3.23 -4.36
C LEU A 203 -11.27 -3.32 -5.88
N PRO A 204 -12.08 -4.00 -6.71
CA PRO A 204 -11.81 -4.06 -8.15
C PRO A 204 -11.92 -2.70 -8.84
N GLN A 205 -12.82 -1.83 -8.40
CA GLN A 205 -12.98 -0.49 -8.96
C GLN A 205 -11.76 0.39 -8.69
N SER A 206 -11.25 0.38 -7.44
CA SER A 206 -10.06 1.14 -7.07
C SER A 206 -8.80 0.64 -7.78
N ILE A 207 -8.67 -0.67 -8.02
CA ILE A 207 -7.57 -1.24 -8.81
C ILE A 207 -7.66 -0.76 -10.27
N GLU A 208 -8.84 -0.81 -10.87
CA GLU A 208 -9.03 -0.44 -12.28
C GLU A 208 -8.79 1.06 -12.50
N ALA A 209 -9.20 1.90 -11.56
CA ALA A 209 -9.10 3.36 -11.67
C ALA A 209 -7.71 3.91 -11.34
N CYS A 210 -6.91 3.20 -10.56
CA CYS A 210 -5.56 3.63 -10.18
C CYS A 210 -4.59 3.60 -11.36
N PRO A 211 -3.74 4.61 -11.57
CA PRO A 211 -2.67 4.55 -12.57
C PRO A 211 -1.79 3.31 -12.40
N GLN A 212 -1.39 2.66 -13.49
CA GLN A 212 -0.62 1.41 -13.47
C GLN A 212 0.54 1.44 -14.47
N GLY A 213 1.61 0.66 -14.19
CA GLY A 213 2.75 0.50 -15.09
C GLY A 213 3.41 1.83 -15.44
N ALA A 214 3.57 2.11 -16.73
CA ALA A 214 4.22 3.34 -17.21
C ALA A 214 3.47 4.62 -16.78
N MET A 215 2.14 4.58 -16.69
CA MET A 215 1.37 5.73 -16.21
C MET A 215 1.71 6.06 -14.74
N MET A 216 1.77 5.07 -13.86
CA MET A 216 2.19 5.28 -12.46
C MET A 216 3.65 5.71 -12.38
N GLN A 217 4.53 5.18 -13.23
CA GLN A 217 5.93 5.62 -13.32
C GLN A 217 6.03 7.12 -13.62
N GLU A 218 5.21 7.63 -14.54
CA GLU A 218 5.14 9.07 -14.85
C GLU A 218 4.63 9.89 -13.66
N VAL A 219 3.61 9.40 -12.95
CA VAL A 219 3.08 10.06 -11.74
C VAL A 219 4.16 10.17 -10.67
N ILE A 220 4.89 9.08 -10.40
CA ILE A 220 6.00 9.07 -9.43
C ILE A 220 7.10 10.04 -9.87
N SER A 221 7.45 10.05 -11.15
CA SER A 221 8.49 10.97 -11.67
C SER A 221 8.09 12.44 -11.50
N ARG A 222 6.82 12.79 -11.73
CA ARG A 222 6.32 14.16 -11.53
C ARG A 222 6.35 14.61 -10.07
N ALA A 223 6.20 13.69 -9.13
CA ALA A 223 6.29 13.98 -7.71
C ALA A 223 7.73 14.29 -7.23
N GLY A 224 8.72 14.28 -8.14
CA GLY A 224 10.10 14.65 -7.86
C GLY A 224 11.07 13.47 -7.74
N PHE A 225 10.62 12.24 -7.93
CA PHE A 225 11.49 11.07 -7.93
C PHE A 225 12.26 10.90 -9.22
N LYS A 226 13.46 10.33 -9.12
CA LYS A 226 14.36 9.98 -10.23
C LYS A 226 14.48 8.46 -10.34
N GLU A 227 15.06 7.97 -11.42
CA GLU A 227 15.36 6.56 -11.65
C GLU A 227 14.14 5.64 -11.36
N VAL A 228 12.95 6.11 -11.75
CA VAL A 228 11.72 5.36 -11.49
C VAL A 228 11.66 4.14 -12.40
N SER A 229 11.59 2.97 -11.79
CA SER A 229 11.40 1.69 -12.48
C SER A 229 10.17 0.97 -11.95
N PHE A 230 9.61 0.08 -12.77
CA PHE A 230 8.54 -0.79 -12.31
C PHE A 230 8.72 -2.22 -12.83
N GLU A 231 8.23 -3.18 -12.05
CA GLU A 231 8.25 -4.60 -12.38
C GLU A 231 6.88 -5.22 -12.13
N PRO A 232 6.19 -5.70 -13.18
CA PRO A 232 4.98 -6.50 -13.03
C PRO A 232 5.30 -7.85 -12.38
N LEU A 233 4.56 -8.22 -11.35
CA LEU A 233 4.69 -9.48 -10.63
C LEU A 233 3.49 -10.37 -10.92
N THR A 234 3.71 -11.70 -10.92
CA THR A 234 2.66 -12.70 -11.13
C THR A 234 1.76 -12.33 -12.32
N PHE A 235 2.38 -12.23 -13.50
CA PHE A 235 1.71 -11.88 -14.77
C PHE A 235 0.99 -10.52 -14.77
N GLY A 236 1.38 -9.60 -13.87
CA GLY A 236 0.79 -8.26 -13.77
C GLY A 236 -0.41 -8.13 -12.85
N ILE A 237 -0.64 -9.10 -11.95
CA ILE A 237 -1.67 -8.98 -10.87
C ILE A 237 -1.22 -7.99 -9.80
N CYS A 238 0.08 -7.84 -9.63
CA CYS A 238 0.69 -6.86 -8.74
C CYS A 238 1.84 -6.19 -9.48
N THR A 239 2.12 -4.93 -9.18
CA THR A 239 3.27 -4.22 -9.73
C THR A 239 4.08 -3.60 -8.58
N MET A 240 5.39 -3.80 -8.65
CA MET A 240 6.35 -3.16 -7.77
C MET A 240 6.98 -1.98 -8.48
N TYR A 241 7.08 -0.84 -7.80
CA TYR A 241 7.79 0.35 -8.26
C TYR A 241 8.94 0.63 -7.31
N LEU A 242 10.08 1.02 -7.86
CA LEU A 242 11.27 1.48 -7.13
C LEU A 242 11.68 2.83 -7.71
N ALA A 243 11.95 3.79 -6.83
CA ALA A 243 12.35 5.13 -7.23
C ALA A 243 13.36 5.72 -6.25
N THR A 244 14.16 6.68 -6.68
CA THR A 244 15.16 7.40 -5.89
C THR A 244 14.81 8.90 -5.85
N LYS A 245 14.98 9.57 -4.69
CA LYS A 245 14.86 11.02 -4.56
C LYS A 245 16.04 11.76 -5.18
#